data_49cdba04972c36b4ff63eda494b83942
#
_entry.id   49cdba04972c36b4ff63eda494b83942
#
_cell.length_a   1.000
_cell.length_b   1.000
_cell.length_c   1.000
_cell.angle_alpha   90.00
_cell.angle_beta   90.00
_cell.angle_gamma   90.00
#
_symmetry.space_group_name_H-M   'P 1'
#
loop_
_entity.id
_entity.type
_entity.pdbx_description
1 polymer ?
#
loop_
_entity_poly.entity_id
_entity_poly.type
_entity_poly.pdbx_seq_one_letter_code
_entity_poly.pdbx_strand_id
1 'polypeptide(L)'
;MADAVGTVVGACFGTSTVTSYVESSAGVAAGGRTGLTAVTTAVLFFISLIFAPIFTSIPSFATTPAMLYVGLLMLSSIRQVKFDGDIADAIGAFLAIIMMPLTYSIANGIMFGIVSWVILKLVTGKAKDISAVMWISVVLFAIYIGLKAAGLA
;
A
#
# COMPACT_ATOMS: atom_id res chain seq x y z
N MET A 1 12.55 9.37 2.39
CA MET A 1 13.30 10.12 3.42
C MET A 1 12.40 10.58 4.55
N ALA A 2 11.29 11.30 4.30
CA ALA A 2 10.38 11.77 5.36
C ALA A 2 9.82 10.65 6.24
N ASP A 3 9.37 9.54 5.64
CA ASP A 3 8.83 8.38 6.36
C ASP A 3 9.88 7.71 7.27
N ALA A 4 11.15 7.65 6.80
CA ALA A 4 12.22 7.06 7.59
C ALA A 4 12.52 7.92 8.84
N VAL A 5 12.60 9.24 8.66
CA VAL A 5 12.78 10.16 9.79
C VAL A 5 11.59 10.14 10.73
N GLY A 6 10.37 10.16 10.18
CA GLY A 6 9.13 10.05 10.95
C GLY A 6 9.06 8.75 11.75
N THR A 7 9.44 7.63 11.17
CA THR A 7 9.46 6.33 11.87
C THR A 7 10.47 6.30 13.01
N VAL A 8 11.69 6.86 12.82
CA VAL A 8 12.71 6.96 13.88
C VAL A 8 12.18 7.81 15.04
N VAL A 9 11.61 8.98 14.75
CA VAL A 9 11.03 9.86 15.77
C VAL A 9 9.85 9.17 16.45
N GLY A 10 8.95 8.53 15.69
CA GLY A 10 7.83 7.77 16.23
C GLY A 10 8.26 6.63 17.16
N ALA A 11 9.33 5.91 16.80
CA ALA A 11 9.88 4.87 17.65
C ALA A 11 10.40 5.42 19.00
N CYS A 12 10.98 6.62 19.01
CA CYS A 12 11.38 7.28 20.26
C CYS A 12 10.16 7.62 21.17
N PHE A 13 9.01 7.87 20.58
CA PHE A 13 7.74 8.11 21.30
C PHE A 13 6.94 6.83 21.58
N GLY A 14 7.45 5.64 21.18
CA GLY A 14 6.77 4.37 21.40
C GLY A 14 5.58 4.13 20.47
N THR A 15 5.51 4.84 19.33
CA THR A 15 4.46 4.64 18.32
C THR A 15 4.90 3.63 17.24
N SER A 16 3.94 3.13 16.47
CA SER A 16 4.22 2.31 15.29
C SER A 16 4.87 3.14 14.17
N THR A 17 5.22 2.49 13.05
CA THR A 17 5.80 3.15 11.88
C THR A 17 4.96 4.32 11.40
N VAL A 18 5.61 5.42 11.04
CA VAL A 18 4.98 6.58 10.40
C VAL A 18 5.15 6.43 8.89
N THR A 19 4.03 6.39 8.18
CA THR A 19 4.01 6.25 6.72
C THR A 19 3.18 7.35 6.09
N SER A 20 3.54 7.74 4.87
CA SER A 20 2.73 8.69 4.09
C SER A 20 1.41 8.05 3.67
N TYR A 21 0.32 8.71 3.97
CA TYR A 21 -1.01 8.26 3.58
C TYR A 21 -1.29 8.55 2.11
N VAL A 22 -1.84 7.57 1.42
CA VAL A 22 -2.23 7.67 0.01
C VAL A 22 -3.37 8.67 -0.17
N GLU A 23 -4.23 8.81 0.82
CA GLU A 23 -5.33 9.77 0.89
C GLU A 23 -4.85 11.22 0.74
N SER A 24 -3.59 11.50 1.08
CA SER A 24 -2.96 12.81 0.85
C SER A 24 -2.91 13.19 -0.63
N SER A 25 -3.06 12.24 -1.55
CA SER A 25 -3.17 12.49 -2.99
C SER A 25 -4.34 13.42 -3.35
N ALA A 26 -5.44 13.38 -2.58
CA ALA A 26 -6.57 14.28 -2.74
C ALA A 26 -6.16 15.75 -2.47
N GLY A 27 -5.37 15.98 -1.43
CA GLY A 27 -4.84 17.31 -1.11
C GLY A 27 -3.86 17.82 -2.19
N VAL A 28 -3.03 16.93 -2.74
CA VAL A 28 -2.13 17.26 -3.84
C VAL A 28 -2.91 17.59 -5.11
N ALA A 29 -3.98 16.85 -5.41
CA ALA A 29 -4.87 17.12 -6.54
C ALA A 29 -5.59 18.47 -6.40
N ALA A 30 -5.94 18.88 -5.19
CA ALA A 30 -6.51 20.19 -4.88
C ALA A 30 -5.51 21.36 -4.91
N GLY A 31 -4.21 21.09 -5.19
CA GLY A 31 -3.16 22.10 -5.33
C GLY A 31 -2.20 22.22 -4.13
N GLY A 32 -2.38 21.42 -3.08
CA GLY A 32 -1.53 21.41 -1.89
C GLY A 32 -0.18 20.74 -2.14
N ARG A 33 0.79 21.45 -2.71
CA ARG A 33 2.10 20.90 -3.12
C ARG A 33 3.29 21.48 -2.36
N THR A 34 3.03 22.24 -1.31
CA THR A 34 4.08 22.91 -0.53
C THR A 34 4.21 22.34 0.86
N GLY A 35 5.37 22.51 1.50
CA GLY A 35 5.57 22.10 2.90
C GLY A 35 4.59 22.78 3.87
N LEU A 36 4.06 23.94 3.51
CA LEU A 36 3.04 24.64 4.31
C LEU A 36 1.76 23.80 4.44
N THR A 37 1.35 23.09 3.37
CA THR A 37 0.21 22.17 3.41
C THR A 37 0.43 21.06 4.44
N ALA A 38 1.63 20.48 4.48
CA ALA A 38 1.97 19.45 5.46
C ALA A 38 1.93 19.99 6.91
N VAL A 39 2.45 21.17 7.13
CA VAL A 39 2.41 21.83 8.46
C VAL A 39 0.96 22.10 8.88
N THR A 40 0.13 22.63 7.98
CA THR A 40 -1.29 22.90 8.26
C THR A 40 -2.02 21.59 8.62
N THR A 41 -1.77 20.52 7.88
CA THR A 41 -2.34 19.20 8.19
C THR A 41 -1.88 18.69 9.55
N ALA A 42 -0.59 18.83 9.88
CA ALA A 42 -0.06 18.42 11.17
C ALA A 42 -0.72 19.19 12.33
N VAL A 43 -0.91 20.51 12.19
CA VAL A 43 -1.60 21.34 13.19
C VAL A 43 -3.05 20.91 13.35
N LEU A 44 -3.76 20.63 12.26
CA LEU A 44 -5.14 20.14 12.31
C LEU A 44 -5.24 18.77 13.00
N PHE A 45 -4.30 17.87 12.73
CA PHE A 45 -4.25 16.60 13.47
C PHE A 45 -3.97 16.79 14.95
N PHE A 46 -3.08 17.72 15.31
CA PHE A 46 -2.83 18.03 16.71
C PHE A 46 -4.09 18.59 17.43
N ILE A 47 -4.82 19.49 16.78
CA ILE A 47 -6.09 19.99 17.29
C ILE A 47 -7.12 18.85 17.39
N SER A 48 -7.15 17.94 16.41
CA SER A 48 -8.10 16.82 16.41
C SER A 48 -7.90 15.85 17.58
N LEU A 49 -6.72 15.79 18.20
CA LEU A 49 -6.50 15.02 19.43
C LEU A 49 -7.39 15.51 20.60
N ILE A 50 -7.60 16.82 20.69
CA ILE A 50 -8.47 17.42 21.74
C ILE A 50 -9.93 17.02 21.48
N PHE A 51 -10.32 16.89 20.21
CA PHE A 51 -11.66 16.53 19.79
C PHE A 51 -11.80 15.03 19.44
N ALA A 52 -10.85 14.20 19.87
CA ALA A 52 -10.85 12.76 19.57
C ALA A 52 -12.20 12.05 19.83
N PRO A 53 -12.93 12.31 20.95
CA PRO A 53 -14.22 11.66 21.18
C PRO A 53 -15.26 11.97 20.11
N ILE A 54 -15.22 13.15 19.51
CA ILE A 54 -16.14 13.55 18.43
C ILE A 54 -15.75 12.81 17.14
N PHE A 55 -14.46 12.76 16.79
CA PHE A 55 -14.00 12.08 15.58
C PHE A 55 -14.19 10.56 15.64
N THR A 56 -14.03 9.94 16.79
CA THR A 56 -14.25 8.50 16.96
C THR A 56 -15.73 8.12 16.93
N SER A 57 -16.65 9.06 17.14
CA SER A 57 -18.09 8.81 17.02
C SER A 57 -18.60 8.83 15.56
N ILE A 58 -17.76 9.23 14.59
CA ILE A 58 -18.11 9.25 13.17
C ILE A 58 -18.23 7.80 12.68
N PRO A 59 -19.41 7.37 12.20
CA PRO A 59 -19.60 6.01 11.75
C PRO A 59 -18.83 5.76 10.41
N SER A 60 -18.36 4.54 10.22
CA SER A 60 -17.55 4.16 9.05
C SER A 60 -18.23 4.42 7.70
N PHE A 61 -19.57 4.38 7.64
CA PHE A 61 -20.28 4.69 6.39
C PHE A 61 -20.12 6.15 5.95
N ALA A 62 -19.86 7.07 6.88
CA ALA A 62 -19.66 8.48 6.55
C ALA A 62 -18.29 8.74 5.91
N THR A 63 -17.30 7.88 6.15
CA THR A 63 -15.95 7.97 5.54
C THR A 63 -15.86 7.26 4.19
N THR A 64 -16.81 6.38 3.86
CA THR A 64 -16.83 5.61 2.62
C THR A 64 -16.78 6.47 1.35
N PRO A 65 -17.54 7.58 1.20
CA PRO A 65 -17.45 8.43 0.02
C PRO A 65 -16.08 9.05 -0.20
N ALA A 66 -15.38 9.43 0.88
CA ALA A 66 -14.02 9.96 0.81
C ALA A 66 -13.03 8.90 0.30
N MET A 67 -13.16 7.67 0.78
CA MET A 67 -12.35 6.53 0.31
C MET A 67 -12.60 6.22 -1.17
N LEU A 68 -13.85 6.26 -1.62
CA LEU A 68 -14.20 6.09 -3.04
C LEU A 68 -13.59 7.19 -3.90
N TYR A 69 -13.62 8.45 -3.45
CA TYR A 69 -13.02 9.56 -4.17
C TYR A 69 -11.49 9.40 -4.30
N VAL A 70 -10.81 9.02 -3.22
CA VAL A 70 -9.37 8.72 -3.26
C VAL A 70 -9.07 7.55 -4.20
N GLY A 71 -9.89 6.49 -4.17
CA GLY A 71 -9.80 5.37 -5.10
C GLY A 71 -9.90 5.81 -6.57
N LEU A 72 -10.83 6.71 -6.89
CA LEU A 72 -10.96 7.29 -8.24
C LEU A 72 -9.72 8.06 -8.67
N LEU A 73 -9.12 8.86 -7.78
CA LEU A 73 -7.88 9.60 -8.08
C LEU A 73 -6.72 8.64 -8.40
N MET A 74 -6.71 7.47 -7.76
CA MET A 74 -5.66 6.45 -7.96
C MET A 74 -5.88 5.57 -9.19
N LEU A 75 -7.08 5.54 -9.77
CA LEU A 75 -7.35 4.80 -11.02
C LEU A 75 -6.42 5.18 -12.17
N SER A 76 -5.90 6.39 -12.18
CA SER A 76 -4.93 6.82 -13.18
C SER A 76 -3.65 5.97 -13.18
N SER A 77 -3.26 5.40 -12.04
CA SER A 77 -2.10 4.52 -11.90
C SER A 77 -2.32 3.17 -12.58
N ILE A 78 -3.55 2.69 -12.67
CA ILE A 78 -3.89 1.44 -13.36
C ILE A 78 -3.60 1.54 -14.87
N ARG A 79 -3.71 2.73 -15.46
CA ARG A 79 -3.38 2.96 -16.87
C ARG A 79 -1.89 2.74 -17.18
N GLN A 80 -1.03 2.74 -16.19
CA GLN A 80 0.40 2.49 -16.36
C GLN A 80 0.71 0.98 -16.43
N VAL A 81 -0.24 0.14 -16.01
CA VAL A 81 -0.10 -1.32 -16.10
C VAL A 81 -0.34 -1.73 -17.55
N LYS A 82 0.68 -2.27 -18.18
CA LYS A 82 0.60 -2.76 -19.56
C LYS A 82 0.06 -4.17 -19.57
N PHE A 83 -1.22 -4.33 -19.81
CA PHE A 83 -1.87 -5.64 -19.95
C PHE A 83 -1.58 -6.30 -21.32
N ASP A 84 -1.19 -5.52 -22.33
CA ASP A 84 -0.88 -6.00 -23.68
C ASP A 84 0.59 -6.42 -23.87
N GLY A 85 1.37 -6.42 -22.78
CA GLY A 85 2.80 -6.77 -22.79
C GLY A 85 3.05 -8.24 -22.52
N ASP A 86 3.96 -8.50 -21.57
CA ASP A 86 4.29 -9.86 -21.15
C ASP A 86 3.13 -10.46 -20.33
N ILE A 87 2.72 -11.69 -20.67
CA ILE A 87 1.64 -12.41 -19.98
C ILE A 87 1.91 -12.48 -18.46
N ALA A 88 3.18 -12.62 -18.06
CA ALA A 88 3.56 -12.65 -16.67
C ALA A 88 3.23 -11.33 -15.95
N ASP A 89 3.48 -10.19 -16.59
CA ASP A 89 3.21 -8.85 -16.04
C ASP A 89 1.70 -8.62 -15.91
N ALA A 90 0.93 -9.01 -16.93
CA ALA A 90 -0.54 -8.87 -16.92
C ALA A 90 -1.19 -9.72 -15.83
N ILE A 91 -0.83 -11.01 -15.73
CA ILE A 91 -1.41 -11.93 -14.75
C ILE A 91 -0.98 -11.55 -13.33
N GLY A 92 0.28 -11.17 -13.12
CA GLY A 92 0.77 -10.73 -11.82
C GLY A 92 0.02 -9.50 -11.30
N ALA A 93 -0.14 -8.48 -12.17
CA ALA A 93 -0.92 -7.29 -11.84
C ALA A 93 -2.40 -7.59 -11.58
N PHE A 94 -3.01 -8.43 -12.40
CA PHE A 94 -4.41 -8.84 -12.27
C PHE A 94 -4.66 -9.57 -10.93
N LEU A 95 -3.80 -10.53 -10.59
CA LEU A 95 -3.90 -11.26 -9.33
C LEU A 95 -3.69 -10.35 -8.12
N ALA A 96 -2.73 -9.41 -8.19
CA ALA A 96 -2.55 -8.43 -7.13
C ALA A 96 -3.83 -7.60 -6.89
N ILE A 97 -4.44 -7.08 -7.95
CA ILE A 97 -5.65 -6.25 -7.88
C ILE A 97 -6.83 -7.02 -7.30
N ILE A 98 -7.04 -8.26 -7.72
CA ILE A 98 -8.19 -9.08 -7.26
C ILE A 98 -7.97 -9.61 -5.85
N MET A 99 -6.75 -10.05 -5.52
CA MET A 99 -6.49 -10.65 -4.21
C MET A 99 -6.51 -9.65 -3.06
N MET A 100 -6.25 -8.36 -3.32
CA MET A 100 -6.36 -7.32 -2.28
C MET A 100 -7.75 -7.27 -1.63
N PRO A 101 -8.85 -7.07 -2.37
CA PRO A 101 -10.18 -7.03 -1.77
C PRO A 101 -10.65 -8.41 -1.29
N LEU A 102 -10.28 -9.51 -1.96
CA LEU A 102 -10.70 -10.86 -1.55
C LEU A 102 -10.09 -11.30 -0.21
N THR A 103 -8.86 -10.87 0.06
CA THR A 103 -8.16 -11.21 1.32
C THR A 103 -8.28 -10.13 2.39
N TYR A 104 -8.92 -9.01 2.10
CA TYR A 104 -8.96 -7.82 2.94
C TYR A 104 -7.55 -7.37 3.40
N SER A 105 -6.53 -7.62 2.57
CA SER A 105 -5.14 -7.37 2.91
C SER A 105 -4.35 -6.93 1.69
N ILE A 106 -3.78 -5.73 1.77
CA ILE A 106 -2.87 -5.19 0.74
C ILE A 106 -1.62 -6.08 0.63
N ALA A 107 -1.08 -6.53 1.77
CA ALA A 107 0.10 -7.37 1.81
C ALA A 107 -0.12 -8.71 1.08
N ASN A 108 -1.26 -9.36 1.31
CA ASN A 108 -1.61 -10.59 0.62
C ASN A 108 -1.77 -10.36 -0.89
N GLY A 109 -2.41 -9.27 -1.31
CA GLY A 109 -2.54 -8.94 -2.73
C GLY A 109 -1.19 -8.78 -3.42
N ILE A 110 -0.29 -8.01 -2.82
CA ILE A 110 1.09 -7.82 -3.34
C ILE A 110 1.83 -9.17 -3.38
N MET A 111 1.72 -9.97 -2.33
CA MET A 111 2.36 -11.27 -2.23
C MET A 111 1.91 -12.20 -3.36
N PHE A 112 0.59 -12.37 -3.56
CA PHE A 112 0.07 -13.19 -4.66
C PHE A 112 0.47 -12.67 -6.03
N GLY A 113 0.48 -11.34 -6.24
CA GLY A 113 0.94 -10.72 -7.48
C GLY A 113 2.40 -11.01 -7.77
N ILE A 114 3.31 -10.81 -6.81
CA ILE A 114 4.75 -11.04 -6.98
C ILE A 114 5.05 -12.53 -7.18
N VAL A 115 4.47 -13.41 -6.36
CA VAL A 115 4.73 -14.85 -6.45
C VAL A 115 4.25 -15.39 -7.80
N SER A 116 3.05 -15.04 -8.24
CA SER A 116 2.53 -15.48 -9.54
C SER A 116 3.36 -14.93 -10.70
N TRP A 117 3.79 -13.67 -10.63
CA TRP A 117 4.67 -13.07 -11.62
C TRP A 117 6.01 -13.81 -11.74
N VAL A 118 6.65 -14.12 -10.61
CA VAL A 118 7.92 -14.85 -10.59
C VAL A 118 7.75 -16.27 -11.15
N ILE A 119 6.69 -16.98 -10.74
CA ILE A 119 6.40 -18.32 -11.27
C ILE A 119 6.22 -18.28 -12.79
N LEU A 120 5.46 -17.33 -13.32
CA LEU A 120 5.22 -17.20 -14.75
C LEU A 120 6.50 -16.84 -15.52
N LYS A 121 7.34 -15.96 -14.99
CA LYS A 121 8.64 -15.64 -15.57
C LYS A 121 9.57 -16.85 -15.61
N LEU A 122 9.54 -17.72 -14.61
CA LEU A 122 10.28 -18.98 -14.60
C LEU A 122 9.77 -19.94 -15.68
N VAL A 123 8.45 -20.12 -15.76
CA VAL A 123 7.81 -21.02 -16.73
C VAL A 123 8.03 -20.55 -18.18
N THR A 124 8.04 -19.23 -18.39
CA THR A 124 8.29 -18.64 -19.73
C THR A 124 9.78 -18.54 -20.08
N GLY A 125 10.68 -19.06 -19.23
CA GLY A 125 12.13 -19.08 -19.50
C GLY A 125 12.81 -17.71 -19.36
N LYS A 126 12.13 -16.69 -18.84
CA LYS A 126 12.65 -15.32 -18.68
C LYS A 126 13.21 -15.07 -17.27
N ALA A 127 13.83 -16.07 -16.67
CA ALA A 127 14.39 -15.99 -15.32
C ALA A 127 15.44 -14.87 -15.15
N LYS A 128 16.10 -14.45 -16.22
CA LYS A 128 17.10 -13.37 -16.20
C LYS A 128 16.51 -11.98 -15.96
N ASP A 129 15.22 -11.81 -16.20
CA ASP A 129 14.52 -10.54 -16.00
C ASP A 129 14.09 -10.35 -14.53
N ILE A 130 14.26 -11.39 -13.70
CA ILE A 130 13.90 -11.37 -12.28
C ILE A 130 15.03 -10.73 -11.49
N SER A 131 14.78 -9.58 -10.86
CA SER A 131 15.77 -8.91 -10.04
C SER A 131 16.05 -9.70 -8.75
N ALA A 132 17.26 -9.54 -8.16
CA ALA A 132 17.60 -10.17 -6.90
C ALA A 132 16.64 -9.78 -5.77
N VAL A 133 16.11 -8.55 -5.79
CA VAL A 133 15.13 -8.06 -4.82
C VAL A 133 13.83 -8.86 -4.90
N MET A 134 13.36 -9.20 -6.09
CA MET A 134 12.17 -10.02 -6.30
C MET A 134 12.36 -11.43 -5.73
N TRP A 135 13.52 -12.04 -5.91
CA TRP A 135 13.85 -13.33 -5.32
C TRP A 135 13.82 -13.30 -3.79
N ILE A 136 14.42 -12.29 -3.19
CA ILE A 136 14.37 -12.09 -1.74
C ILE A 136 12.93 -11.94 -1.27
N SER A 137 12.12 -11.16 -1.97
CA SER A 137 10.70 -10.96 -1.63
C SER A 137 9.91 -12.26 -1.68
N VAL A 138 10.11 -13.11 -2.71
CA VAL A 138 9.43 -14.41 -2.81
C VAL A 138 9.83 -15.35 -1.68
N VAL A 139 11.12 -15.40 -1.33
CA VAL A 139 11.60 -16.22 -0.20
C VAL A 139 10.98 -15.75 1.11
N LEU A 140 10.94 -14.44 1.37
CA LEU A 140 10.31 -13.89 2.57
C LEU A 140 8.81 -14.20 2.61
N PHE A 141 8.11 -14.09 1.49
CA PHE A 141 6.69 -14.44 1.41
C PHE A 141 6.44 -15.95 1.60
N ALA A 142 7.31 -16.80 1.07
CA ALA A 142 7.23 -18.25 1.29
C ALA A 142 7.41 -18.61 2.77
N ILE A 143 8.38 -17.98 3.44
CA ILE A 143 8.59 -18.13 4.89
C ILE A 143 7.35 -17.63 5.65
N TYR A 144 6.81 -16.47 5.30
CA TYR A 144 5.61 -15.92 5.94
C TYR A 144 4.41 -16.86 5.82
N ILE A 145 4.15 -17.40 4.62
CA ILE A 145 3.07 -18.36 4.41
C ILE A 145 3.31 -19.63 5.22
N GLY A 146 4.54 -20.13 5.25
CA GLY A 146 4.92 -21.31 6.04
C GLY A 146 4.67 -21.12 7.53
N LEU A 147 5.09 -19.99 8.09
CA LEU A 147 4.86 -19.65 9.50
C LEU A 147 3.37 -19.52 9.82
N LYS A 148 2.61 -18.88 8.93
CA LYS A 148 1.16 -18.73 9.09
C LYS A 148 0.43 -20.08 8.99
N ALA A 149 0.86 -20.97 8.10
CA ALA A 149 0.30 -22.32 8.00
C ALA A 149 0.64 -23.19 9.21
N ALA A 150 1.80 -22.94 9.83
CA ALA A 150 2.20 -23.60 11.07
C ALA A 150 1.55 -23.00 12.35
N GLY A 151 0.74 -21.94 12.22
CA GLY A 151 0.10 -21.27 13.35
C GLY A 151 1.04 -20.47 14.23
N LEU A 152 2.22 -20.09 13.71
CA LEU A 152 3.26 -19.34 14.42
C LEU A 152 3.27 -17.83 14.10
N ALA A 153 2.35 -17.37 13.22
CA ALA A 153 2.22 -15.96 12.81
C ALA A 153 0.75 -15.58 12.62
#